data_95e023923aada0d08ed3f9cbdda7f916
#
_entry.id   95e023923aada0d08ed3f9cbdda7f916
#
_cell.length_a   1.000
_cell.length_b   1.000
_cell.length_c   1.000
_cell.angle_alpha   90.00
_cell.angle_beta   90.00
_cell.angle_gamma   90.00
#
_symmetry.space_group_name_H-M   'P 1'
#
loop_
_entity.id
_entity.type
_entity.pdbx_description
1 polymer ?
#
loop_
_entity_poly.entity_id
_entity_poly.type
_entity_poly.pdbx_seq_one_letter_code
_entity_poly.pdbx_strand_id
1 'polypeptide(L)'
;MKHPSDFAICISNYLTKHLAGARNLSPNTIKSYRDTFCLLLLFMKEMNKKIDRICLVDIDADLVVRFLDWLELERRNSASTRNVRLAAIHAFFRYVQFQNPEMLLHCQRILAIPMKETEKRFVEYLPEQVLKDLLSIPDQTKKYGIRDTALLCLLYDSGARVQELIDLSLLDIRLETPATVRLYGKGRKVRVVPLMSQTAAILQKYLNMWHLDAVRRPVSYTHLR
;
A
#
# COMPACT_ATOMS: atom_id res chain seq x y z
N MET A 1 -2.26 21.80 -31.15
CA MET A 1 -2.26 20.93 -29.96
C MET A 1 -3.54 20.12 -29.98
N LYS A 2 -3.49 18.76 -29.84
CA LYS A 2 -4.72 17.96 -29.73
C LYS A 2 -5.39 18.26 -28.39
N HIS A 3 -6.68 18.55 -28.38
CA HIS A 3 -7.42 18.68 -27.13
C HIS A 3 -7.48 17.32 -26.41
N PRO A 4 -7.23 17.29 -25.08
CA PRO A 4 -7.35 16.05 -24.31
C PRO A 4 -8.80 15.58 -24.32
N SER A 5 -9.00 14.24 -24.29
CA SER A 5 -10.34 13.65 -24.20
C SER A 5 -11.01 13.98 -22.86
N ASP A 6 -12.34 13.85 -22.79
CA ASP A 6 -13.12 14.04 -21.56
C ASP A 6 -12.66 13.07 -20.45
N PHE A 7 -12.35 11.82 -20.81
CA PHE A 7 -11.77 10.85 -19.85
C PHE A 7 -10.42 11.35 -19.32
N ALA A 8 -9.51 11.87 -20.17
CA ALA A 8 -8.20 12.34 -19.73
C ALA A 8 -8.32 13.53 -18.75
N ILE A 9 -9.23 14.46 -19.04
CA ILE A 9 -9.52 15.59 -18.15
C ILE A 9 -10.10 15.11 -16.83
N CYS A 10 -11.10 14.23 -16.89
CA CYS A 10 -11.83 13.73 -15.74
C CYS A 10 -10.92 12.92 -14.80
N ILE A 11 -10.12 11.97 -15.33
CA ILE A 11 -9.20 11.16 -14.52
C ILE A 11 -8.09 11.99 -13.88
N SER A 12 -7.57 13.01 -14.59
CA SER A 12 -6.59 13.94 -14.03
C SER A 12 -7.17 14.71 -12.85
N ASN A 13 -8.35 15.32 -13.01
CA ASN A 13 -9.04 16.03 -11.93
C ASN A 13 -9.38 15.11 -10.75
N TYR A 14 -9.80 13.87 -11.04
CA TYR A 14 -10.07 12.87 -10.01
C TYR A 14 -8.85 12.57 -9.16
N LEU A 15 -7.71 12.23 -9.78
CA LEU A 15 -6.49 11.84 -9.07
C LEU A 15 -5.86 13.01 -8.31
N THR A 16 -5.81 14.20 -8.93
CA THR A 16 -5.08 15.36 -8.38
C THR A 16 -5.94 16.23 -7.45
N LYS A 17 -7.15 16.59 -7.88
CA LYS A 17 -8.00 17.52 -7.12
C LYS A 17 -8.92 16.80 -6.15
N HIS A 18 -9.58 15.71 -6.59
CA HIS A 18 -10.56 15.02 -5.74
C HIS A 18 -9.88 14.10 -4.73
N LEU A 19 -9.03 13.17 -5.15
CA LEU A 19 -8.41 12.21 -4.22
C LEU A 19 -7.34 12.86 -3.34
N ALA A 20 -6.42 13.62 -3.93
CA ALA A 20 -5.33 14.26 -3.20
C ALA A 20 -5.81 15.49 -2.43
N GLY A 21 -6.60 16.37 -3.08
CA GLY A 21 -7.09 17.60 -2.49
C GLY A 21 -8.27 17.39 -1.56
N ALA A 22 -9.47 17.20 -2.13
CA ALA A 22 -10.72 17.19 -1.36
C ALA A 22 -10.81 16.02 -0.35
N ARG A 23 -10.31 14.82 -0.71
CA ARG A 23 -10.38 13.63 0.14
C ARG A 23 -9.12 13.36 0.98
N ASN A 24 -8.02 14.08 0.72
CA ASN A 24 -6.73 13.92 1.42
C ASN A 24 -6.33 12.43 1.61
N LEU A 25 -6.47 11.63 0.54
CA LEU A 25 -6.10 10.22 0.59
C LEU A 25 -4.59 10.04 0.60
N SER A 26 -4.15 8.91 1.18
CA SER A 26 -2.73 8.60 1.23
C SER A 26 -2.11 8.46 -0.18
N PRO A 27 -0.83 8.84 -0.39
CA PRO A 27 -0.14 8.65 -1.65
C PRO A 27 -0.20 7.21 -2.19
N ASN A 28 -0.15 6.21 -1.30
CA ASN A 28 -0.25 4.80 -1.67
C ASN A 28 -1.64 4.45 -2.22
N THR A 29 -2.70 5.01 -1.66
CA THR A 29 -4.07 4.82 -2.17
C THR A 29 -4.22 5.45 -3.56
N ILE A 30 -3.73 6.68 -3.74
CA ILE A 30 -3.76 7.38 -5.03
C ILE A 30 -2.95 6.61 -6.07
N LYS A 31 -1.76 6.09 -5.70
CA LYS A 31 -0.93 5.25 -6.55
C LYS A 31 -1.68 3.99 -6.99
N SER A 32 -2.33 3.28 -6.07
CA SER A 32 -3.11 2.07 -6.39
C SER A 32 -4.25 2.35 -7.37
N TYR A 33 -4.93 3.50 -7.23
CA TYR A 33 -5.97 3.93 -8.15
C TYR A 33 -5.40 4.26 -9.52
N ARG A 34 -4.32 5.07 -9.57
CA ARG A 34 -3.61 5.39 -10.81
C ARG A 34 -3.17 4.12 -11.54
N ASP A 35 -2.57 3.17 -10.84
CA ASP A 35 -2.09 1.92 -11.41
C ASP A 35 -3.25 1.10 -12.02
N THR A 36 -4.47 1.18 -11.44
CA THR A 36 -5.67 0.55 -12.01
C THR A 36 -6.00 1.13 -13.37
N PHE A 37 -6.00 2.46 -13.50
CA PHE A 37 -6.30 3.12 -14.78
C PHE A 37 -5.18 2.94 -15.80
N CYS A 38 -3.92 2.88 -15.37
CA CYS A 38 -2.81 2.51 -16.26
C CYS A 38 -3.02 1.10 -16.85
N LEU A 39 -3.44 0.13 -16.04
CA LEU A 39 -3.74 -1.22 -16.51
C LEU A 39 -4.97 -1.25 -17.44
N LEU A 40 -6.02 -0.49 -17.15
CA LEU A 40 -7.19 -0.38 -18.01
C LEU A 40 -6.82 0.19 -19.40
N LEU A 41 -5.99 1.24 -19.41
CA LEU A 41 -5.50 1.83 -20.66
C LEU A 41 -4.59 0.86 -21.43
N LEU A 42 -3.77 0.07 -20.74
CA LEU A 42 -2.96 -0.97 -21.36
C LEU A 42 -3.85 -2.02 -22.05
N PHE A 43 -4.84 -2.53 -21.32
CA PHE A 43 -5.83 -3.47 -21.88
C PHE A 43 -6.54 -2.90 -23.12
N MET A 44 -7.00 -1.64 -23.05
CA MET A 44 -7.64 -0.99 -24.20
C MET A 44 -6.68 -0.81 -25.38
N LYS A 45 -5.39 -0.60 -25.13
CA LYS A 45 -4.35 -0.54 -26.17
C LYS A 45 -4.16 -1.90 -26.85
N GLU A 46 -4.16 -3.00 -26.10
CA GLU A 46 -4.10 -4.36 -26.66
C GLU A 46 -5.31 -4.68 -27.55
N MET A 47 -6.46 -4.04 -27.27
CA MET A 47 -7.65 -4.09 -28.13
C MET A 47 -7.59 -3.10 -29.32
N ASN A 48 -6.41 -2.56 -29.66
CA ASN A 48 -6.20 -1.58 -30.73
C ASN A 48 -7.00 -0.27 -30.58
N LYS A 49 -7.44 0.09 -29.36
CA LYS A 49 -8.06 1.39 -29.12
C LYS A 49 -7.02 2.51 -29.06
N LYS A 50 -7.32 3.65 -29.66
CA LYS A 50 -6.43 4.85 -29.64
C LYS A 50 -6.59 5.54 -28.30
N ILE A 51 -5.60 5.41 -27.40
CA ILE A 51 -5.63 5.92 -26.02
C ILE A 51 -5.88 7.44 -25.95
N ASP A 52 -5.36 8.19 -26.90
CA ASP A 52 -5.50 9.65 -26.97
C ASP A 52 -6.94 10.13 -27.29
N ARG A 53 -7.84 9.20 -27.67
CA ARG A 53 -9.22 9.50 -28.06
C ARG A 53 -10.27 8.80 -27.19
N ILE A 54 -9.84 8.12 -26.12
CA ILE A 54 -10.78 7.41 -25.23
C ILE A 54 -11.64 8.45 -24.51
N CYS A 55 -12.96 8.31 -24.62
CA CYS A 55 -13.95 9.08 -23.91
C CYS A 55 -14.56 8.28 -22.74
N LEU A 56 -15.24 8.95 -21.83
CA LEU A 56 -15.89 8.30 -20.67
C LEU A 56 -16.94 7.26 -21.13
N VAL A 57 -17.65 7.52 -22.22
CA VAL A 57 -18.65 6.59 -22.79
C VAL A 57 -18.04 5.31 -23.38
N ASP A 58 -16.76 5.32 -23.75
CA ASP A 58 -16.06 4.13 -24.27
C ASP A 58 -15.74 3.11 -23.17
N ILE A 59 -15.84 3.51 -21.92
CA ILE A 59 -15.60 2.65 -20.75
C ILE A 59 -16.95 2.24 -20.18
N ASP A 60 -17.58 1.28 -20.84
CA ASP A 60 -18.87 0.72 -20.44
C ASP A 60 -18.72 -0.50 -19.51
N ALA A 61 -19.85 -1.02 -19.01
CA ALA A 61 -19.86 -2.18 -18.13
C ALA A 61 -19.24 -3.43 -18.75
N ASP A 62 -19.49 -3.66 -20.02
CA ASP A 62 -18.95 -4.83 -20.76
C ASP A 62 -17.44 -4.73 -20.92
N LEU A 63 -16.92 -3.55 -21.23
CA LEU A 63 -15.47 -3.31 -21.27
C LEU A 63 -14.82 -3.56 -19.91
N VAL A 64 -15.45 -3.06 -18.82
CA VAL A 64 -14.94 -3.26 -17.45
C VAL A 64 -14.93 -4.74 -17.10
N VAL A 65 -15.99 -5.51 -17.41
CA VAL A 65 -16.01 -6.97 -17.17
C VAL A 65 -14.88 -7.65 -17.93
N ARG A 66 -14.71 -7.38 -19.24
CA ARG A 66 -13.60 -7.94 -20.04
C ARG A 66 -12.22 -7.57 -19.51
N PHE A 67 -12.06 -6.34 -19.00
CA PHE A 67 -10.82 -5.93 -18.34
C PHE A 67 -10.54 -6.75 -17.08
N LEU A 68 -11.58 -7.01 -16.27
CA LEU A 68 -11.45 -7.80 -15.05
C LEU A 68 -11.11 -9.27 -15.37
N ASP A 69 -11.70 -9.83 -16.41
CA ASP A 69 -11.38 -11.19 -16.90
C ASP A 69 -9.95 -11.25 -17.44
N TRP A 70 -9.50 -10.25 -18.19
CA TRP A 70 -8.12 -10.14 -18.65
C TRP A 70 -7.12 -10.10 -17.47
N LEU A 71 -7.45 -9.39 -16.38
CA LEU A 71 -6.62 -9.38 -15.18
C LEU A 71 -6.47 -10.76 -14.56
N GLU A 72 -7.51 -11.57 -14.53
CA GLU A 72 -7.47 -12.92 -13.96
C GLU A 72 -6.79 -13.92 -14.91
N LEU A 73 -7.16 -13.94 -16.19
CA LEU A 73 -6.70 -14.92 -17.15
C LEU A 73 -5.26 -14.65 -17.64
N GLU A 74 -4.99 -13.44 -18.12
CA GLU A 74 -3.69 -13.11 -18.73
C GLU A 74 -2.68 -12.64 -17.69
N ARG A 75 -3.12 -11.88 -16.66
CA ARG A 75 -2.24 -11.35 -15.62
C ARG A 75 -2.18 -12.22 -14.37
N ARG A 76 -2.94 -13.32 -14.33
CA ARG A 76 -3.00 -14.29 -13.22
C ARG A 76 -3.28 -13.65 -11.87
N ASN A 77 -4.08 -12.60 -11.85
CA ASN A 77 -4.45 -11.92 -10.61
C ASN A 77 -5.46 -12.75 -9.81
N SER A 78 -5.35 -12.70 -8.48
CA SER A 78 -6.36 -13.29 -7.59
C SER A 78 -7.67 -12.50 -7.63
N ALA A 79 -8.79 -13.15 -7.27
CA ALA A 79 -10.09 -12.49 -7.12
C ALA A 79 -10.03 -11.27 -6.18
N SER A 80 -9.23 -11.33 -5.12
CA SER A 80 -9.01 -10.19 -4.22
C SER A 80 -8.36 -9.01 -4.94
N THR A 81 -7.31 -9.24 -5.74
CA THR A 81 -6.65 -8.18 -6.53
C THR A 81 -7.60 -7.61 -7.58
N ARG A 82 -8.35 -8.48 -8.30
CA ARG A 82 -9.42 -8.06 -9.22
C ARG A 82 -10.41 -7.12 -8.53
N ASN A 83 -10.88 -7.49 -7.34
CA ASN A 83 -11.83 -6.68 -6.57
C ASN A 83 -11.26 -5.32 -6.15
N VAL A 84 -9.98 -5.24 -5.80
CA VAL A 84 -9.31 -3.94 -5.53
C VAL A 84 -9.34 -3.05 -6.77
N ARG A 85 -9.14 -3.61 -7.98
CA ARG A 85 -9.20 -2.85 -9.23
C ARG A 85 -10.63 -2.41 -9.53
N LEU A 86 -11.61 -3.28 -9.34
CA LEU A 86 -13.03 -2.92 -9.49
C LEU A 86 -13.44 -1.83 -8.51
N ALA A 87 -13.00 -1.90 -7.25
CA ALA A 87 -13.27 -0.86 -6.26
C ALA A 87 -12.75 0.51 -6.68
N ALA A 88 -11.55 0.57 -7.32
CA ALA A 88 -10.99 1.80 -7.84
C ALA A 88 -11.82 2.37 -9.01
N ILE A 89 -12.30 1.50 -9.92
CA ILE A 89 -13.19 1.86 -11.02
C ILE A 89 -14.53 2.38 -10.48
N HIS A 90 -15.14 1.66 -9.53
CA HIS A 90 -16.38 2.11 -8.89
C HIS A 90 -16.24 3.47 -8.21
N ALA A 91 -15.13 3.71 -7.51
CA ALA A 91 -14.88 4.99 -6.85
C ALA A 91 -14.75 6.14 -7.88
N PHE A 92 -14.12 5.88 -9.03
CA PHE A 92 -14.04 6.85 -10.12
C PHE A 92 -15.41 7.13 -10.74
N PHE A 93 -16.19 6.09 -11.09
CA PHE A 93 -17.50 6.31 -11.70
C PHE A 93 -18.54 6.89 -10.74
N ARG A 94 -18.39 6.70 -9.41
CA ARG A 94 -19.14 7.49 -8.42
C ARG A 94 -18.78 8.98 -8.48
N TYR A 95 -17.52 9.32 -8.72
CA TYR A 95 -17.13 10.72 -8.92
C TYR A 95 -17.66 11.26 -10.24
N VAL A 96 -17.57 10.49 -11.34
CA VAL A 96 -18.07 10.90 -12.67
C VAL A 96 -19.55 11.24 -12.64
N GLN A 97 -20.39 10.41 -12.01
CA GLN A 97 -21.84 10.64 -12.00
C GLN A 97 -22.26 11.95 -11.29
N PHE A 98 -21.44 12.45 -10.34
CA PHE A 98 -21.69 13.73 -9.68
C PHE A 98 -21.21 14.91 -10.54
N GLN A 99 -20.20 14.71 -11.37
CA GLN A 99 -19.68 15.76 -12.25
C GLN A 99 -20.45 15.87 -13.56
N ASN A 100 -21.04 14.74 -14.02
CA ASN A 100 -21.73 14.60 -15.29
C ASN A 100 -23.07 13.88 -15.06
N PRO A 101 -24.13 14.59 -14.63
CA PRO A 101 -25.43 13.97 -14.32
C PRO A 101 -26.06 13.25 -15.52
N GLU A 102 -25.76 13.68 -16.74
CA GLU A 102 -26.21 13.06 -17.99
C GLU A 102 -25.65 11.62 -18.17
N MET A 103 -24.56 11.28 -17.49
CA MET A 103 -23.97 9.95 -17.52
C MET A 103 -24.46 9.03 -16.39
N LEU A 104 -25.46 9.44 -15.63
CA LEU A 104 -25.92 8.70 -14.44
C LEU A 104 -26.22 7.23 -14.73
N LEU A 105 -27.02 6.96 -15.77
CA LEU A 105 -27.40 5.60 -16.13
C LEU A 105 -26.19 4.75 -16.57
N HIS A 106 -25.26 5.35 -17.33
CA HIS A 106 -24.01 4.73 -17.73
C HIS A 106 -23.16 4.34 -16.51
N CYS A 107 -22.97 5.27 -15.58
CA CYS A 107 -22.25 5.03 -14.35
C CYS A 107 -22.91 3.95 -13.48
N GLN A 108 -24.23 3.95 -13.35
CA GLN A 108 -24.95 2.94 -12.56
C GLN A 108 -24.77 1.52 -13.11
N ARG A 109 -24.72 1.32 -14.43
CA ARG A 109 -24.46 0.02 -15.03
C ARG A 109 -23.07 -0.50 -14.63
N ILE A 110 -22.05 0.36 -14.60
CA ILE A 110 -20.70 -0.02 -14.15
C ILE A 110 -20.68 -0.31 -12.65
N LEU A 111 -21.36 0.52 -11.85
CA LEU A 111 -21.44 0.35 -10.40
C LEU A 111 -22.21 -0.90 -9.96
N ALA A 112 -23.06 -1.46 -10.86
CA ALA A 112 -23.78 -2.69 -10.62
C ALA A 112 -22.91 -3.96 -10.80
N ILE A 113 -21.69 -3.86 -11.33
CA ILE A 113 -20.78 -5.01 -11.48
C ILE A 113 -20.43 -5.56 -10.10
N PRO A 114 -20.71 -6.84 -9.80
CA PRO A 114 -20.49 -7.38 -8.47
C PRO A 114 -19.02 -7.67 -8.18
N MET A 115 -18.64 -7.56 -6.91
CA MET A 115 -17.38 -8.10 -6.43
C MET A 115 -17.45 -9.63 -6.40
N LYS A 116 -16.35 -10.31 -6.72
CA LYS A 116 -16.24 -11.76 -6.52
C LYS A 116 -16.05 -12.08 -5.05
N GLU A 117 -16.65 -13.17 -4.60
CA GLU A 117 -16.32 -13.73 -3.29
C GLU A 117 -14.86 -14.16 -3.23
N THR A 118 -14.23 -13.95 -2.09
CA THR A 118 -12.83 -14.31 -1.87
C THR A 118 -12.73 -15.23 -0.67
N GLU A 119 -11.97 -16.31 -0.81
CA GLU A 119 -11.69 -17.18 0.31
C GLU A 119 -10.90 -16.44 1.39
N LYS A 120 -11.32 -16.59 2.64
CA LYS A 120 -10.55 -16.14 3.79
C LYS A 120 -9.43 -17.14 4.03
N ARG A 121 -8.19 -16.74 3.74
CA ARG A 121 -7.04 -17.58 4.10
C ARG A 121 -6.89 -17.59 5.61
N PHE A 122 -6.78 -18.78 6.18
CA PHE A 122 -6.33 -18.94 7.57
C PHE A 122 -4.88 -18.48 7.65
N VAL A 123 -4.58 -17.66 8.65
CA VAL A 123 -3.20 -17.28 8.96
C VAL A 123 -2.63 -18.40 9.84
N GLU A 124 -1.65 -19.13 9.32
CA GLU A 124 -0.90 -20.10 10.09
C GLU A 124 0.04 -19.39 11.06
N TYR A 125 0.10 -19.86 12.29
CA TYR A 125 1.03 -19.35 13.29
C TYR A 125 2.39 -20.02 13.11
N LEU A 126 3.46 -19.24 13.27
CA LEU A 126 4.79 -19.80 13.39
C LEU A 126 4.92 -20.48 14.75
N PRO A 127 5.29 -21.77 14.81
CA PRO A 127 5.62 -22.42 16.07
C PRO A 127 6.76 -21.68 16.78
N GLU A 128 6.77 -21.71 18.12
CA GLU A 128 7.78 -20.99 18.91
C GLU A 128 9.22 -21.38 18.53
N GLN A 129 9.47 -22.67 18.26
CA GLN A 129 10.79 -23.14 17.86
C GLN A 129 11.21 -22.53 16.51
N VAL A 130 10.32 -22.51 15.52
CA VAL A 130 10.60 -21.91 14.20
C VAL A 130 10.88 -20.42 14.32
N LEU A 131 10.20 -19.74 15.25
CA LEU A 131 10.45 -18.32 15.52
C LEU A 131 11.83 -18.11 16.14
N LYS A 132 12.25 -18.95 17.11
CA LYS A 132 13.59 -18.89 17.70
C LYS A 132 14.67 -19.12 16.64
N ASP A 133 14.46 -20.11 15.79
CA ASP A 133 15.38 -20.42 14.69
C ASP A 133 15.49 -19.22 13.73
N LEU A 134 14.35 -18.62 13.34
CA LEU A 134 14.31 -17.43 12.48
C LEU A 134 15.10 -16.26 13.08
N LEU A 135 14.93 -15.98 14.38
CA LEU A 135 15.64 -14.91 15.09
C LEU A 135 17.14 -15.16 15.22
N SER A 136 17.56 -16.42 15.14
CA SER A 136 18.98 -16.83 15.22
C SER A 136 19.71 -16.82 13.87
N ILE A 137 19.00 -16.77 12.73
CA ILE A 137 19.60 -16.79 11.38
C ILE A 137 20.59 -15.65 11.14
N PRO A 138 20.29 -14.37 11.51
CA PRO A 138 21.22 -13.29 11.21
C PRO A 138 22.51 -13.41 12.02
N ASP A 139 23.66 -13.36 11.33
CA ASP A 139 25.00 -13.42 11.93
C ASP A 139 25.30 -12.13 12.73
N GLN A 140 25.09 -12.19 14.05
CA GLN A 140 25.28 -11.06 14.96
C GLN A 140 26.75 -10.65 15.16
N THR A 141 27.71 -11.31 14.52
CA THR A 141 29.11 -10.86 14.46
C THR A 141 29.27 -9.77 13.40
N LYS A 142 28.35 -9.72 12.44
CA LYS A 142 28.34 -8.75 11.34
C LYS A 142 27.39 -7.59 11.59
N LYS A 143 27.78 -6.43 11.10
CA LYS A 143 27.02 -5.17 11.25
C LYS A 143 25.58 -5.30 10.73
N TYR A 144 25.40 -5.90 9.55
CA TYR A 144 24.06 -6.11 8.98
C TYR A 144 23.25 -7.19 9.71
N GLY A 145 23.91 -8.22 10.25
CA GLY A 145 23.21 -9.24 11.02
C GLY A 145 22.62 -8.69 12.33
N ILE A 146 23.33 -7.77 13.02
CA ILE A 146 22.77 -7.08 14.20
C ILE A 146 21.56 -6.23 13.80
N ARG A 147 21.63 -5.49 12.68
CA ARG A 147 20.48 -4.74 12.15
C ARG A 147 19.27 -5.64 11.89
N ASP A 148 19.52 -6.76 11.22
CA ASP A 148 18.44 -7.67 10.82
C ASP A 148 17.81 -8.34 12.04
N THR A 149 18.62 -8.74 13.05
CA THR A 149 18.11 -9.21 14.34
C THR A 149 17.27 -8.15 15.04
N ALA A 150 17.73 -6.90 15.09
CA ALA A 150 17.00 -5.79 15.72
C ALA A 150 15.62 -5.57 15.04
N LEU A 151 15.57 -5.62 13.71
CA LEU A 151 14.33 -5.50 12.96
C LEU A 151 13.36 -6.66 13.26
N LEU A 152 13.85 -7.89 13.25
CA LEU A 152 13.04 -9.09 13.52
C LEU A 152 12.50 -9.07 14.95
N CYS A 153 13.33 -8.72 15.94
CA CYS A 153 12.90 -8.59 17.35
C CYS A 153 11.84 -7.49 17.50
N LEU A 154 12.03 -6.33 16.86
CA LEU A 154 11.03 -5.25 16.89
C LEU A 154 9.71 -5.67 16.26
N LEU A 155 9.74 -6.38 15.13
CA LEU A 155 8.53 -6.92 14.48
C LEU A 155 7.78 -7.85 15.43
N TYR A 156 8.52 -8.74 16.08
CA TYR A 156 7.95 -9.73 17.00
C TYR A 156 7.31 -9.07 18.23
N ASP A 157 8.04 -8.22 18.94
CA ASP A 157 7.56 -7.60 20.18
C ASP A 157 6.39 -6.63 19.93
N SER A 158 6.50 -5.84 18.86
CA SER A 158 5.57 -4.71 18.66
C SER A 158 4.38 -5.04 17.77
N GLY A 159 4.42 -6.16 17.01
CA GLY A 159 3.44 -6.42 15.97
C GLY A 159 3.36 -5.30 14.93
N ALA A 160 4.47 -4.58 14.72
CA ALA A 160 4.51 -3.46 13.81
C ALA A 160 4.37 -3.91 12.35
N ARG A 161 3.76 -3.06 11.52
CA ARG A 161 3.84 -3.24 10.08
C ARG A 161 5.23 -2.87 9.59
N VAL A 162 5.71 -3.53 8.53
CA VAL A 162 7.03 -3.24 7.96
C VAL A 162 7.20 -1.74 7.67
N GLN A 163 6.18 -1.07 7.15
CA GLN A 163 6.25 0.37 6.88
C GLN A 163 6.36 1.21 8.16
N GLU A 164 5.71 0.81 9.26
CA GLU A 164 5.81 1.50 10.54
C GLU A 164 7.23 1.45 11.12
N LEU A 165 7.96 0.34 10.86
CA LEU A 165 9.37 0.23 11.24
C LEU A 165 10.31 1.00 10.31
N ILE A 166 10.03 1.03 8.99
CA ILE A 166 10.82 1.82 8.04
C ILE A 166 10.73 3.32 8.35
N ASP A 167 9.57 3.76 8.80
CA ASP A 167 9.30 5.16 9.13
C ASP A 167 9.72 5.53 10.58
N LEU A 168 10.22 4.55 11.37
CA LEU A 168 10.61 4.73 12.75
C LEU A 168 11.81 5.69 12.88
N SER A 169 11.74 6.63 13.80
CA SER A 169 12.84 7.53 14.15
C SER A 169 13.45 7.17 15.51
N LEU A 170 14.67 7.64 15.79
CA LEU A 170 15.30 7.47 17.11
C LEU A 170 14.47 8.09 18.23
N LEU A 171 13.74 9.16 17.95
CA LEU A 171 12.88 9.84 18.92
C LEU A 171 11.66 9.01 19.34
N ASP A 172 11.37 7.95 18.59
CA ASP A 172 10.25 7.04 18.84
C ASP A 172 10.65 5.81 19.66
N ILE A 173 11.95 5.66 19.96
CA ILE A 173 12.50 4.55 20.73
C ILE A 173 12.98 5.09 22.09
N ARG A 174 12.46 4.50 23.15
CA ARG A 174 12.95 4.72 24.52
C ARG A 174 13.48 3.39 25.04
N LEU A 175 14.77 3.35 25.39
CA LEU A 175 15.44 2.14 25.87
C LEU A 175 15.56 2.07 27.40
N GLU A 176 15.30 3.19 28.10
CA GLU A 176 15.22 3.18 29.56
C GLU A 176 14.01 2.37 30.04
N THR A 177 14.13 1.77 31.21
CA THR A 177 13.07 0.95 31.80
C THR A 177 11.86 1.77 32.24
N PRO A 178 10.65 1.46 31.78
CA PRO A 178 10.31 0.43 30.81
C PRO A 178 10.64 0.84 29.36
N ALA A 179 11.34 -0.03 28.64
CA ALA A 179 11.65 0.21 27.22
C ALA A 179 10.38 0.20 26.37
N THR A 180 10.25 1.17 25.46
CA THR A 180 9.06 1.34 24.65
C THR A 180 9.40 1.81 23.23
N VAL A 181 8.51 1.51 22.29
CA VAL A 181 8.54 2.05 20.93
C VAL A 181 7.21 2.71 20.60
N ARG A 182 7.27 3.90 19.97
CA ARG A 182 6.11 4.63 19.47
C ARG A 182 5.95 4.36 17.97
N LEU A 183 4.80 3.86 17.59
CA LEU A 183 4.50 3.48 16.21
C LEU A 183 3.35 4.32 15.64
N TYR A 184 3.51 4.75 14.38
CA TYR A 184 2.53 5.54 13.64
C TYR A 184 1.81 4.66 12.63
N GLY A 185 0.57 4.27 12.94
CA GLY A 185 -0.23 3.40 12.12
C GLY A 185 -1.07 4.13 11.06
N LYS A 186 -1.85 3.35 10.32
CA LYS A 186 -2.78 3.85 9.30
C LYS A 186 -3.75 4.87 9.92
N GLY A 187 -3.94 6.00 9.23
CA GLY A 187 -4.81 7.07 9.71
C GLY A 187 -4.19 7.94 10.80
N ARG A 188 -2.85 7.99 10.89
CA ARG A 188 -2.09 8.75 11.91
C ARG A 188 -2.38 8.30 13.35
N LYS A 189 -2.86 7.07 13.54
CA LYS A 189 -3.04 6.51 14.88
C LYS A 189 -1.68 6.20 15.49
N VAL A 190 -1.44 6.69 16.69
CA VAL A 190 -0.21 6.46 17.45
C VAL A 190 -0.47 5.39 18.50
N ARG A 191 0.45 4.43 18.63
CA ARG A 191 0.49 3.49 19.74
C ARG A 191 1.89 3.41 20.32
N VAL A 192 1.97 3.24 21.64
CA VAL A 192 3.22 2.98 22.35
C VAL A 192 3.17 1.52 22.79
N VAL A 193 4.23 0.78 22.46
CA VAL A 193 4.31 -0.66 22.74
C VAL A 193 5.53 -0.89 23.62
N PRO A 194 5.39 -1.63 24.76
CA PRO A 194 6.54 -2.03 25.56
C PRO A 194 7.41 -3.02 24.78
N LEU A 195 8.71 -2.98 25.02
CA LEU A 195 9.69 -3.89 24.42
C LEU A 195 10.23 -4.84 25.49
N MET A 196 10.51 -6.08 25.10
CA MET A 196 11.23 -7.02 25.95
C MET A 196 12.65 -6.54 26.18
N SER A 197 13.22 -6.90 27.33
CA SER A 197 14.60 -6.52 27.69
C SER A 197 15.64 -7.00 26.68
N GLN A 198 15.43 -8.18 26.10
CA GLN A 198 16.28 -8.74 25.05
C GLN A 198 16.25 -7.89 23.78
N THR A 199 15.07 -7.45 23.35
CA THR A 199 14.92 -6.57 22.19
C THR A 199 15.55 -5.20 22.45
N ALA A 200 15.37 -4.64 23.65
CA ALA A 200 16.02 -3.39 24.03
C ALA A 200 17.56 -3.50 23.98
N ALA A 201 18.13 -4.62 24.49
CA ALA A 201 19.57 -4.87 24.43
C ALA A 201 20.11 -4.98 22.99
N ILE A 202 19.41 -5.68 22.10
CA ILE A 202 19.79 -5.79 20.69
C ILE A 202 19.69 -4.42 19.99
N LEU A 203 18.65 -3.65 20.28
CA LEU A 203 18.49 -2.30 19.75
C LEU A 203 19.64 -1.39 20.23
N GLN A 204 20.00 -1.42 21.51
CA GLN A 204 21.13 -0.65 22.03
C GLN A 204 22.42 -1.03 21.32
N LYS A 205 22.69 -2.34 21.12
CA LYS A 205 23.85 -2.83 20.38
C LYS A 205 23.84 -2.31 18.94
N TYR A 206 22.68 -2.30 18.28
CA TYR A 206 22.52 -1.76 16.93
C TYR A 206 22.82 -0.26 16.87
N LEU A 207 22.24 0.52 17.79
CA LEU A 207 22.43 1.98 17.83
C LEU A 207 23.89 2.34 18.06
N ASN A 208 24.56 1.68 19.02
CA ASN A 208 25.98 1.89 19.33
C ASN A 208 26.87 1.60 18.10
N MET A 209 26.59 0.49 17.40
CA MET A 209 27.40 0.09 16.25
C MET A 209 27.29 1.05 15.08
N TRP A 210 26.17 1.71 14.93
CA TRP A 210 25.93 2.66 13.84
C TRP A 210 26.17 4.11 14.26
N HIS A 211 26.69 4.36 15.49
CA HIS A 211 26.95 5.68 16.06
C HIS A 211 25.72 6.61 16.00
N LEU A 212 24.55 6.06 16.28
CA LEU A 212 23.28 6.79 16.20
C LEU A 212 22.92 7.49 17.52
N ASP A 213 23.65 7.20 18.61
CA ASP A 213 23.39 7.73 19.95
C ASP A 213 23.64 9.25 20.07
N ALA A 214 24.47 9.81 19.18
CA ALA A 214 24.92 11.20 19.26
C ALA A 214 24.18 12.16 18.33
N VAL A 215 23.27 11.69 17.48
CA VAL A 215 22.70 12.53 16.42
C VAL A 215 21.18 12.52 16.49
N ARG A 216 20.59 13.68 16.83
CA ARG A 216 19.15 14.00 16.70
C ARG A 216 18.68 14.01 15.23
N ARG A 217 19.09 13.05 14.40
CA ARG A 217 18.62 12.92 13.02
C ARG A 217 17.54 11.86 12.97
N PRO A 218 16.46 12.10 12.19
CA PRO A 218 15.54 11.02 11.87
C PRO A 218 16.37 9.90 11.23
N VAL A 219 16.25 8.67 11.74
CA VAL A 219 16.88 7.51 11.12
C VAL A 219 16.08 7.22 9.87
N SER A 220 16.51 7.80 8.77
CA SER A 220 16.04 7.37 7.48
C SER A 220 16.62 5.98 7.23
N TYR A 221 15.82 4.95 7.30
CA TYR A 221 16.16 3.59 6.91
C TYR A 221 16.36 3.46 5.38
N THR A 222 16.70 4.56 4.69
CA THR A 222 17.09 4.56 3.28
C THR A 222 18.29 3.66 2.98
N HIS A 223 18.97 3.14 4.01
CA HIS A 223 20.01 2.12 3.88
C HIS A 223 19.49 0.67 3.88
N LEU A 224 18.17 0.48 3.85
CA LEU A 224 17.55 -0.84 3.69
C LEU A 224 17.34 -1.24 2.21
N ARG A 225 17.86 -0.45 1.28
CA ARG A 225 17.92 -0.79 -0.15
C ARG A 225 19.28 -1.32 -0.53
#